data_d8d654b60f1ee18fea9ba7a828a62c61
#
_entry.id   d8d654b60f1ee18fea9ba7a828a62c61
#
_cell.length_a   1.000
_cell.length_b   1.000
_cell.length_c   1.000
_cell.angle_alpha   90.00
_cell.angle_beta   90.00
_cell.angle_gamma   90.00
#
_symmetry.space_group_name_H-M   'P 1'
#
loop_
_entity.id
_entity.type
_entity.pdbx_description
1 polymer ?
#
loop_
_entity_poly.entity_id
_entity_poly.type
_entity_poly.pdbx_seq_one_letter_code
_entity_poly.pdbx_strand_id
1 'polypeptide(L)'
;LEVVKLEENYRSRQTILRAANALIAHNEHLFEKRLWSQRGAGDPLRVVSVEDEDVEAERIAAEIAADRVARKGAWGDYAVIYRSNHQVRRLELCLQALRIPYRISGGGSFFDKTEVRDALAYYRLVLNLADDMALLRIVNVPRRQLGAGALAALTRVAAGTASALLPSVHEHQAEPLGKAFPRFARFKALIHEARDALRRDPPAAVLRSLLETIDYEGYLRSQEKDDRSRALARWQNVELLLPAMDRRTGEGDAPEDVLRSLMLDDGNDTELSDSEVQLLTLHAAKGLEFAHVWLMGMEEGLLPHRNSLEESALAEERRLAYVGLTRAGETLAMTVARKRRQRGSMLESAPSRFLEEIPEELLR
;
A
#
# COMPACT_ATOMS: atom_id res chain seq x y z
N LEU A 1 21.74 -20.69 39.10
CA LEU A 1 21.14 -20.61 37.76
C LEU A 1 22.27 -20.61 36.74
N GLU A 2 22.32 -21.61 35.88
CA GLU A 2 23.22 -21.66 34.75
C GLU A 2 22.60 -20.85 33.61
N VAL A 3 23.32 -19.85 33.08
CA VAL A 3 22.85 -19.02 31.99
C VAL A 3 23.52 -19.51 30.71
N VAL A 4 22.73 -20.08 29.80
CA VAL A 4 23.19 -20.54 28.49
C VAL A 4 22.85 -19.44 27.47
N LYS A 5 23.87 -18.89 26.79
CA LYS A 5 23.69 -17.87 25.75
C LYS A 5 23.61 -18.55 24.37
N LEU A 6 22.52 -18.34 23.65
CA LEU A 6 22.37 -18.76 22.25
C LEU A 6 22.86 -17.61 21.35
N GLU A 7 24.13 -17.66 20.92
CA GLU A 7 24.80 -16.58 20.16
C GLU A 7 25.10 -16.96 18.72
N GLU A 8 25.13 -18.25 18.38
CA GLU A 8 25.35 -18.70 17.00
C GLU A 8 24.07 -18.48 16.18
N ASN A 9 24.24 -17.74 15.09
CA ASN A 9 23.18 -17.43 14.14
C ASN A 9 23.44 -18.14 12.80
N TYR A 10 22.47 -18.91 12.34
CA TYR A 10 22.58 -19.72 11.13
C TYR A 10 21.92 -19.03 9.91
N ARG A 11 21.28 -17.88 10.11
CA ARG A 11 20.52 -17.16 9.08
C ARG A 11 21.37 -16.17 8.31
N SER A 12 22.01 -15.24 9.01
CA SER A 12 22.56 -14.02 8.43
C SER A 12 24.07 -14.13 8.16
N ARG A 13 24.54 -13.39 7.17
CA ARG A 13 25.97 -13.15 6.94
C ARG A 13 26.55 -12.31 8.07
N GLN A 14 27.87 -12.44 8.31
CA GLN A 14 28.56 -11.77 9.44
C GLN A 14 28.44 -10.24 9.41
N THR A 15 28.49 -9.61 8.21
CA THR A 15 28.37 -8.15 8.09
C THR A 15 27.03 -7.65 8.64
N ILE A 16 25.93 -8.36 8.36
CA ILE A 16 24.60 -8.04 8.88
C ILE A 16 24.58 -8.16 10.42
N LEU A 17 25.16 -9.23 10.96
CA LEU A 17 25.20 -9.44 12.41
C LEU A 17 26.08 -8.41 13.11
N ARG A 18 27.22 -8.02 12.51
CA ARG A 18 28.07 -6.96 13.06
C ARG A 18 27.34 -5.63 13.14
N ALA A 19 26.62 -5.25 12.10
CA ALA A 19 25.78 -4.05 12.08
C ALA A 19 24.66 -4.12 13.14
N ALA A 20 23.96 -5.24 13.24
CA ALA A 20 22.90 -5.44 14.22
C ALA A 20 23.45 -5.41 15.65
N ASN A 21 24.59 -6.05 15.92
CA ASN A 21 25.23 -6.02 17.24
C ASN A 21 25.69 -4.59 17.61
N ALA A 22 26.24 -3.81 16.65
CA ALA A 22 26.65 -2.44 16.89
C ALA A 22 25.43 -1.57 17.25
N LEU A 23 24.36 -1.67 16.45
CA LEU A 23 23.12 -0.94 16.73
C LEU A 23 22.56 -1.24 18.11
N ILE A 24 22.38 -2.52 18.46
CA ILE A 24 21.73 -2.90 19.73
C ILE A 24 22.61 -2.63 20.95
N ALA A 25 23.92 -2.50 20.79
CA ALA A 25 24.85 -2.19 21.88
C ALA A 25 24.60 -0.81 22.52
N HIS A 26 23.87 0.08 21.85
CA HIS A 26 23.46 1.38 22.40
C HIS A 26 22.28 1.29 23.37
N ASN A 27 21.67 0.11 23.53
CA ASN A 27 20.67 -0.13 24.57
C ASN A 27 21.32 -0.66 25.86
N GLU A 28 20.70 -0.35 26.99
CA GLU A 28 21.04 -1.05 28.24
C GLU A 28 20.66 -2.53 28.14
N HIS A 29 21.58 -3.41 28.56
CA HIS A 29 21.41 -4.85 28.53
C HIS A 29 21.60 -5.45 29.94
N LEU A 30 20.70 -6.34 30.32
CA LEU A 30 20.87 -7.19 31.53
C LEU A 30 22.00 -8.20 31.34
N PHE A 31 22.26 -8.63 30.11
CA PHE A 31 23.33 -9.56 29.73
C PHE A 31 23.90 -9.19 28.38
N GLU A 32 25.21 -9.08 28.25
CA GLU A 32 25.86 -8.97 26.95
C GLU A 32 25.59 -10.21 26.12
N LYS A 33 25.04 -10.02 24.92
CA LYS A 33 24.84 -11.05 23.90
C LYS A 33 25.35 -10.55 22.57
N ARG A 34 26.18 -11.34 21.90
CA ARG A 34 26.77 -11.00 20.60
C ARG A 34 26.50 -12.11 19.61
N LEU A 35 25.68 -11.84 18.61
CA LEU A 35 25.40 -12.79 17.55
C LEU A 35 26.62 -12.92 16.62
N TRP A 36 26.95 -14.14 16.24
CA TRP A 36 27.98 -14.47 15.27
C TRP A 36 27.50 -15.61 14.35
N SER A 37 28.15 -15.78 13.19
CA SER A 37 27.75 -16.79 12.20
C SER A 37 28.95 -17.36 11.47
N GLN A 38 28.83 -18.62 11.04
CA GLN A 38 29.81 -19.30 10.18
C GLN A 38 29.56 -19.04 8.68
N ARG A 39 28.53 -18.29 8.30
CA ARG A 39 28.12 -18.08 6.89
C ARG A 39 29.02 -17.16 6.07
N GLY A 40 30.17 -16.76 6.60
CA GLY A 40 31.11 -15.85 5.94
C GLY A 40 30.72 -14.37 6.07
N ALA A 41 31.61 -13.49 5.57
CA ALA A 41 31.45 -12.05 5.74
C ALA A 41 30.16 -11.50 5.12
N GLY A 42 29.89 -11.82 3.86
CA GLY A 42 28.81 -11.20 3.08
C GLY A 42 29.17 -9.80 2.56
N ASP A 43 28.25 -9.21 1.80
CA ASP A 43 28.40 -7.87 1.25
C ASP A 43 28.19 -6.78 2.32
N PRO A 44 28.76 -5.57 2.15
CA PRO A 44 28.40 -4.41 2.95
C PRO A 44 26.89 -4.09 2.83
N LEU A 45 26.32 -3.55 3.90
CA LEU A 45 24.94 -3.10 3.90
C LEU A 45 24.82 -1.86 2.98
N ARG A 46 23.82 -1.85 2.14
CA ARG A 46 23.58 -0.72 1.23
C ARG A 46 22.72 0.33 1.89
N VAL A 47 23.16 1.61 1.84
CA VAL A 47 22.33 2.77 2.22
C VAL A 47 22.01 3.56 0.95
N VAL A 48 20.75 3.56 0.57
CA VAL A 48 20.27 4.17 -0.68
C VAL A 48 19.53 5.46 -0.37
N SER A 49 20.21 6.59 -0.58
CA SER A 49 19.58 7.91 -0.47
C SER A 49 18.86 8.26 -1.77
N VAL A 50 17.59 8.67 -1.66
CA VAL A 50 16.73 9.07 -2.77
C VAL A 50 16.13 10.45 -2.53
N GLU A 51 15.55 11.06 -3.57
CA GLU A 51 15.01 12.42 -3.45
C GLU A 51 13.75 12.44 -2.58
N ASP A 52 12.81 11.55 -2.83
CA ASP A 52 11.53 11.47 -2.13
C ASP A 52 10.98 10.04 -2.04
N GLU A 53 9.80 9.91 -1.47
CA GLU A 53 9.11 8.63 -1.24
C GLU A 53 8.58 7.96 -2.53
N ASP A 54 8.38 8.73 -3.61
CA ASP A 54 7.99 8.18 -4.91
C ASP A 54 9.19 7.49 -5.56
N VAL A 55 10.34 8.18 -5.59
CA VAL A 55 11.61 7.61 -6.09
C VAL A 55 12.06 6.43 -5.24
N GLU A 56 11.81 6.46 -3.90
CA GLU A 56 12.10 5.34 -3.02
C GLU A 56 11.34 4.07 -3.44
N ALA A 57 10.04 4.19 -3.65
CA ALA A 57 9.19 3.08 -4.03
C ALA A 57 9.55 2.52 -5.42
N GLU A 58 9.77 3.40 -6.41
CA GLU A 58 10.21 3.03 -7.75
C GLU A 58 11.55 2.30 -7.74
N ARG A 59 12.50 2.82 -6.97
CA ARG A 59 13.84 2.25 -6.84
C ARG A 59 13.80 0.86 -6.23
N ILE A 60 13.08 0.66 -5.12
CA ILE A 60 12.94 -0.65 -4.47
C ILE A 60 12.33 -1.66 -5.45
N ALA A 61 11.21 -1.32 -6.09
CA ALA A 61 10.51 -2.21 -7.00
C ALA A 61 11.39 -2.61 -8.21
N ALA A 62 12.07 -1.63 -8.83
CA ALA A 62 12.95 -1.86 -9.97
C ALA A 62 14.17 -2.73 -9.60
N GLU A 63 14.79 -2.47 -8.44
CA GLU A 63 15.94 -3.24 -8.00
C GLU A 63 15.58 -4.68 -7.61
N ILE A 64 14.43 -4.91 -6.96
CA ILE A 64 13.93 -6.27 -6.69
C ILE A 64 13.74 -7.03 -8.01
N ALA A 65 13.12 -6.39 -9.03
CA ALA A 65 12.93 -7.00 -10.33
C ALA A 65 14.26 -7.36 -11.00
N ALA A 66 15.21 -6.44 -11.01
CA ALA A 66 16.53 -6.62 -11.64
C ALA A 66 17.37 -7.70 -10.91
N ASP A 67 17.42 -7.63 -9.57
CA ASP A 67 18.20 -8.57 -8.75
C ASP A 67 17.64 -9.99 -8.83
N ARG A 68 16.30 -10.15 -8.84
CA ARG A 68 15.68 -11.45 -9.06
C ARG A 68 16.08 -12.09 -10.39
N VAL A 69 16.09 -11.31 -11.47
CA VAL A 69 16.52 -11.79 -12.79
C VAL A 69 17.98 -12.17 -12.78
N ALA A 70 18.83 -11.33 -12.20
CA ALA A 70 20.29 -11.56 -12.13
C ALA A 70 20.63 -12.82 -11.31
N ARG A 71 19.94 -13.04 -10.18
CA ARG A 71 20.17 -14.19 -9.29
C ARG A 71 19.39 -15.43 -9.69
N LYS A 72 18.41 -15.32 -10.59
CA LYS A 72 17.44 -16.38 -10.92
C LYS A 72 16.67 -16.88 -9.68
N GLY A 73 16.40 -15.98 -8.73
CA GLY A 73 15.73 -16.26 -7.46
C GLY A 73 14.20 -16.30 -7.58
N ALA A 74 13.54 -16.69 -6.49
CA ALA A 74 12.10 -16.61 -6.33
C ALA A 74 11.67 -15.22 -5.82
N TRP A 75 10.41 -14.82 -6.01
CA TRP A 75 9.90 -13.57 -5.43
C TRP A 75 9.88 -13.63 -3.90
N GLY A 76 9.62 -14.81 -3.32
CA GLY A 76 9.61 -15.01 -1.86
C GLY A 76 10.97 -14.87 -1.18
N ASP A 77 12.08 -14.84 -1.95
CA ASP A 77 13.40 -14.53 -1.40
C ASP A 77 13.53 -13.07 -0.94
N TYR A 78 12.59 -12.18 -1.39
CA TYR A 78 12.62 -10.75 -1.16
C TYR A 78 11.58 -10.29 -0.15
N ALA A 79 12.00 -9.43 0.78
CA ALA A 79 11.09 -8.74 1.67
C ALA A 79 11.40 -7.24 1.75
N VAL A 80 10.34 -6.44 1.83
CA VAL A 80 10.43 -5.02 2.18
C VAL A 80 9.80 -4.83 3.55
N ILE A 81 10.61 -4.37 4.49
CA ILE A 81 10.23 -4.17 5.89
C ILE A 81 10.15 -2.67 6.17
N TYR A 82 9.08 -2.24 6.81
CA TYR A 82 8.82 -0.83 7.09
C TYR A 82 8.22 -0.65 8.49
N ARG A 83 8.27 0.59 9.02
CA ARG A 83 7.77 0.89 10.36
C ARG A 83 6.25 1.07 10.39
N SER A 84 5.66 1.66 9.36
CA SER A 84 4.24 2.04 9.34
C SER A 84 3.60 1.78 7.99
N ASN A 85 2.35 1.31 7.99
CA ASN A 85 1.59 0.91 6.79
C ASN A 85 1.35 2.04 5.77
N HIS A 86 1.54 3.32 6.12
CA HIS A 86 1.41 4.39 5.14
C HIS A 86 2.57 4.45 4.17
N GLN A 87 3.75 3.92 4.54
CA GLN A 87 4.96 3.91 3.71
C GLN A 87 4.82 3.00 2.49
N VAL A 88 4.14 1.85 2.65
CA VAL A 88 4.08 0.80 1.63
C VAL A 88 3.15 1.12 0.45
N ARG A 89 2.22 2.07 0.60
CA ARG A 89 1.17 2.34 -0.42
C ARG A 89 1.72 2.64 -1.81
N ARG A 90 2.80 3.44 -1.88
CA ARG A 90 3.45 3.79 -3.14
C ARG A 90 4.19 2.60 -3.73
N LEU A 91 4.81 1.81 -2.87
CA LEU A 91 5.50 0.59 -3.29
C LEU A 91 4.52 -0.44 -3.87
N GLU A 92 3.33 -0.59 -3.29
CA GLU A 92 2.27 -1.44 -3.86
C GLU A 92 1.93 -1.04 -5.30
N LEU A 93 1.74 0.27 -5.53
CA LEU A 93 1.47 0.80 -6.86
C LEU A 93 2.62 0.54 -7.84
N CYS A 94 3.87 0.67 -7.40
CA CYS A 94 5.05 0.39 -8.22
C CYS A 94 5.20 -1.11 -8.53
N LEU A 95 4.99 -1.98 -7.53
CA LEU A 95 5.03 -3.43 -7.73
C LEU A 95 3.94 -3.90 -8.70
N GLN A 96 2.72 -3.37 -8.56
CA GLN A 96 1.65 -3.64 -9.51
C GLN A 96 2.00 -3.15 -10.92
N ALA A 97 2.53 -1.94 -11.05
CA ALA A 97 2.94 -1.40 -12.34
C ALA A 97 3.94 -2.33 -13.04
N LEU A 98 4.88 -2.88 -12.30
CA LEU A 98 5.86 -3.84 -12.82
C LEU A 98 5.35 -5.29 -12.87
N ARG A 99 4.08 -5.56 -12.53
CA ARG A 99 3.48 -6.90 -12.46
C ARG A 99 4.26 -7.84 -11.54
N ILE A 100 4.81 -7.31 -10.45
CA ILE A 100 5.52 -8.08 -9.43
C ILE A 100 4.49 -8.54 -8.40
N PRO A 101 4.31 -9.84 -8.19
CA PRO A 101 3.42 -10.36 -7.17
C PRO A 101 3.96 -10.03 -5.78
N TYR A 102 3.09 -9.59 -4.87
CA TYR A 102 3.46 -9.25 -3.51
C TYR A 102 2.35 -9.61 -2.52
N ARG A 103 2.72 -9.74 -1.26
CA ARG A 103 1.81 -9.97 -0.14
C ARG A 103 2.11 -9.01 1.01
N ILE A 104 1.07 -8.50 1.66
CA ILE A 104 1.20 -7.61 2.82
C ILE A 104 0.86 -8.37 4.09
N SER A 105 1.76 -8.30 5.07
CA SER A 105 1.56 -8.85 6.40
C SER A 105 1.70 -7.78 7.48
N GLY A 106 0.75 -7.76 8.43
CA GLY A 106 0.71 -6.77 9.50
C GLY A 106 0.00 -5.46 9.12
N GLY A 107 -0.77 -5.45 8.02
CA GLY A 107 -1.59 -4.32 7.57
C GLY A 107 -2.56 -4.76 6.49
N GLY A 108 -3.47 -3.87 6.10
CA GLY A 108 -4.34 -4.07 4.93
C GLY A 108 -3.72 -3.42 3.69
N SER A 109 -3.98 -4.01 2.52
CA SER A 109 -3.57 -3.47 1.22
C SER A 109 -4.11 -2.05 1.02
N PHE A 110 -3.40 -1.27 0.21
CA PHE A 110 -3.89 0.02 -0.28
C PHE A 110 -5.23 -0.15 -1.01
N PHE A 111 -5.38 -1.23 -1.78
CA PHE A 111 -6.59 -1.53 -2.55
C PHE A 111 -7.78 -1.99 -1.70
N ASP A 112 -7.55 -2.40 -0.43
CA ASP A 112 -8.61 -2.72 0.53
C ASP A 112 -9.22 -1.49 1.20
N LYS A 113 -8.59 -0.33 1.08
CA LYS A 113 -9.12 0.92 1.64
C LYS A 113 -10.51 1.21 1.07
N THR A 114 -11.45 1.56 1.95
CA THR A 114 -12.84 1.81 1.56
C THR A 114 -12.95 2.85 0.44
N GLU A 115 -12.22 3.96 0.57
CA GLU A 115 -12.22 5.05 -0.41
C GLU A 115 -11.61 4.64 -1.75
N VAL A 116 -10.60 3.77 -1.76
CA VAL A 116 -10.01 3.23 -2.99
C VAL A 116 -10.98 2.26 -3.66
N ARG A 117 -11.57 1.34 -2.88
CA ARG A 117 -12.58 0.40 -3.39
C ARG A 117 -13.83 1.12 -3.92
N ASP A 118 -14.24 2.24 -3.30
CA ASP A 118 -15.36 3.05 -3.78
C ASP A 118 -15.01 3.71 -5.13
N ALA A 119 -13.83 4.33 -5.24
CA ALA A 119 -13.35 4.94 -6.48
C ALA A 119 -13.25 3.90 -7.62
N LEU A 120 -12.65 2.75 -7.34
CA LEU A 120 -12.58 1.64 -8.31
C LEU A 120 -13.96 1.09 -8.69
N ALA A 121 -14.92 1.04 -7.74
CA ALA A 121 -16.29 0.62 -8.07
C ALA A 121 -17.00 1.62 -8.98
N TYR A 122 -16.77 2.94 -8.80
CA TYR A 122 -17.22 3.93 -9.77
C TYR A 122 -16.61 3.68 -11.15
N TYR A 123 -15.32 3.48 -11.24
CA TYR A 123 -14.65 3.22 -12.51
C TYR A 123 -15.12 1.93 -13.16
N ARG A 124 -15.30 0.84 -12.38
CA ARG A 124 -15.90 -0.43 -12.87
C ARG A 124 -17.27 -0.21 -13.49
N LEU A 125 -18.14 0.53 -12.81
CA LEU A 125 -19.50 0.77 -13.29
C LEU A 125 -19.51 1.64 -14.55
N VAL A 126 -18.56 2.58 -14.70
CA VAL A 126 -18.37 3.37 -15.93
C VAL A 126 -17.97 2.47 -17.10
N LEU A 127 -17.08 1.52 -16.89
CA LEU A 127 -16.65 0.56 -17.92
C LEU A 127 -17.74 -0.45 -18.25
N ASN A 128 -18.42 -0.96 -17.23
CA ASN A 128 -19.47 -1.96 -17.39
C ASN A 128 -20.74 -1.58 -16.62
N LEU A 129 -21.73 -1.04 -17.32
CA LEU A 129 -23.02 -0.64 -16.74
C LEU A 129 -23.81 -1.81 -16.12
N ALA A 130 -23.46 -3.05 -16.45
CA ALA A 130 -24.09 -4.26 -15.93
C ALA A 130 -23.36 -4.82 -14.68
N ASP A 131 -22.39 -4.10 -14.12
CA ASP A 131 -21.71 -4.50 -12.89
C ASP A 131 -22.56 -4.15 -11.66
N ASP A 132 -23.50 -5.07 -11.33
CA ASP A 132 -24.42 -4.91 -10.22
C ASP A 132 -23.69 -4.82 -8.85
N MET A 133 -22.55 -5.50 -8.70
CA MET A 133 -21.76 -5.45 -7.47
C MET A 133 -21.13 -4.06 -7.26
N ALA A 134 -20.59 -3.49 -8.32
CA ALA A 134 -20.07 -2.13 -8.28
C ALA A 134 -21.20 -1.13 -8.00
N LEU A 135 -22.36 -1.27 -8.68
CA LEU A 135 -23.53 -0.44 -8.43
C LEU A 135 -23.96 -0.49 -6.94
N LEU A 136 -24.19 -1.67 -6.41
CA LEU A 136 -24.66 -1.85 -5.03
C LEU A 136 -23.70 -1.24 -4.00
N ARG A 137 -22.40 -1.27 -4.29
CA ARG A 137 -21.40 -0.64 -3.45
C ARG A 137 -21.56 0.89 -3.41
N ILE A 138 -21.74 1.56 -4.56
CA ILE A 138 -21.59 3.02 -4.68
C ILE A 138 -22.88 3.79 -4.85
N VAL A 139 -24.00 3.13 -5.09
CA VAL A 139 -25.29 3.79 -5.38
C VAL A 139 -25.71 4.80 -4.28
N ASN A 140 -25.27 4.59 -3.04
CA ASN A 140 -25.48 5.46 -1.88
C ASN A 140 -24.19 6.07 -1.31
N VAL A 141 -23.14 6.10 -2.04
CA VAL A 141 -21.84 6.67 -1.67
C VAL A 141 -21.46 7.74 -2.71
N PRO A 142 -21.58 9.05 -2.44
CA PRO A 142 -22.24 9.69 -1.29
C PRO A 142 -23.74 9.39 -1.15
N ARG A 143 -24.34 9.77 -0.01
CA ARG A 143 -25.75 9.46 0.29
C ARG A 143 -26.71 10.05 -0.73
N ARG A 144 -27.52 9.17 -1.38
CA ARG A 144 -28.55 9.56 -2.38
C ARG A 144 -29.95 9.21 -1.95
N GLN A 145 -30.15 8.80 -0.69
CA GLN A 145 -31.46 8.37 -0.17
C GLN A 145 -32.08 7.18 -0.96
N LEU A 146 -31.25 6.31 -1.48
CA LEU A 146 -31.62 5.06 -2.16
C LEU A 146 -31.50 3.90 -1.17
N GLY A 147 -32.37 3.86 -0.16
CA GLY A 147 -32.37 2.85 0.89
C GLY A 147 -32.80 1.45 0.41
N ALA A 148 -32.84 0.49 1.34
CA ALA A 148 -33.14 -0.91 1.05
C ALA A 148 -34.45 -1.12 0.26
N GLY A 149 -35.49 -0.34 0.57
CA GLY A 149 -36.77 -0.40 -0.18
C GLY A 149 -36.64 0.01 -1.65
N ALA A 150 -35.84 1.06 -1.94
CA ALA A 150 -35.59 1.51 -3.30
C ALA A 150 -34.76 0.46 -4.07
N LEU A 151 -33.76 -0.12 -3.44
CA LEU A 151 -32.94 -1.18 -4.05
C LEU A 151 -33.77 -2.46 -4.31
N ALA A 152 -34.63 -2.86 -3.38
CA ALA A 152 -35.56 -3.99 -3.58
C ALA A 152 -36.54 -3.74 -4.75
N ALA A 153 -37.01 -2.49 -4.91
CA ALA A 153 -37.83 -2.14 -6.08
C ALA A 153 -37.04 -2.24 -7.39
N LEU A 154 -35.80 -1.73 -7.40
CA LEU A 154 -34.92 -1.82 -8.57
C LEU A 154 -34.61 -3.28 -8.92
N THR A 155 -34.32 -4.15 -7.93
CA THR A 155 -34.08 -5.59 -8.15
C THR A 155 -35.28 -6.26 -8.79
N ARG A 156 -36.51 -5.94 -8.34
CA ARG A 156 -37.74 -6.50 -8.95
C ARG A 156 -37.92 -6.03 -10.39
N VAL A 157 -37.64 -4.77 -10.68
CA VAL A 157 -37.71 -4.23 -12.05
C VAL A 157 -36.68 -4.93 -12.94
N ALA A 158 -35.44 -5.06 -12.50
CA ALA A 158 -34.37 -5.71 -13.23
C ALA A 158 -34.71 -7.19 -13.51
N ALA A 159 -35.23 -7.91 -12.53
CA ALA A 159 -35.68 -9.31 -12.69
C ALA A 159 -36.82 -9.44 -13.73
N GLY A 160 -37.80 -8.50 -13.70
CA GLY A 160 -38.91 -8.49 -14.64
C GLY A 160 -38.52 -8.16 -16.10
N THR A 161 -37.38 -7.47 -16.27
CA THR A 161 -36.85 -7.10 -17.60
C THR A 161 -35.67 -7.98 -18.05
N ALA A 162 -35.28 -8.97 -17.26
CA ALA A 162 -34.07 -9.77 -17.46
C ALA A 162 -32.81 -8.94 -17.77
N SER A 163 -32.66 -7.81 -17.06
CA SER A 163 -31.60 -6.82 -17.26
C SER A 163 -30.80 -6.64 -15.97
N ALA A 164 -29.56 -6.13 -16.08
CA ALA A 164 -28.81 -5.69 -14.92
C ALA A 164 -29.46 -4.44 -14.26
N LEU A 165 -29.11 -4.14 -12.99
CA LEU A 165 -29.77 -3.14 -12.18
C LEU A 165 -29.75 -1.75 -12.81
N LEU A 166 -28.60 -1.23 -13.20
CA LEU A 166 -28.49 0.13 -13.76
C LEU A 166 -29.12 0.24 -15.15
N PRO A 167 -28.88 -0.67 -16.09
CA PRO A 167 -29.58 -0.69 -17.38
C PRO A 167 -31.10 -0.72 -17.25
N SER A 168 -31.67 -1.40 -16.25
CA SER A 168 -33.13 -1.50 -16.06
C SER A 168 -33.83 -0.19 -15.68
N VAL A 169 -33.07 0.85 -15.31
CA VAL A 169 -33.64 2.17 -15.00
C VAL A 169 -34.00 2.89 -16.30
N HIS A 170 -35.28 2.87 -16.68
CA HIS A 170 -35.88 3.53 -17.84
C HIS A 170 -37.15 4.28 -17.45
N GLU A 171 -37.61 5.22 -18.29
CA GLU A 171 -38.82 5.99 -18.06
C GLU A 171 -40.06 5.09 -17.88
N HIS A 172 -40.15 3.98 -18.60
CA HIS A 172 -41.24 3.00 -18.46
C HIS A 172 -41.25 2.31 -17.08
N GLN A 173 -40.17 2.43 -16.30
CA GLN A 173 -40.05 1.88 -14.96
C GLN A 173 -40.25 2.94 -13.86
N ALA A 174 -40.66 4.17 -14.24
CA ALA A 174 -40.87 5.25 -13.30
C ALA A 174 -41.93 4.92 -12.24
N GLU A 175 -43.02 4.28 -12.65
CA GLU A 175 -44.11 3.88 -11.73
C GLU A 175 -43.68 2.80 -10.74
N PRO A 176 -43.08 1.66 -11.15
CA PRO A 176 -42.57 0.64 -10.20
C PRO A 176 -41.49 1.15 -9.26
N LEU A 177 -40.65 2.09 -9.71
CA LEU A 177 -39.59 2.69 -8.88
C LEU A 177 -40.08 3.86 -8.04
N GLY A 178 -41.22 4.47 -8.37
CA GLY A 178 -41.88 5.52 -7.61
C GLY A 178 -40.97 6.70 -7.30
N LYS A 179 -40.94 7.16 -6.06
CA LYS A 179 -40.13 8.31 -5.61
C LYS A 179 -38.60 8.09 -5.75
N ALA A 180 -38.12 6.86 -5.94
CA ALA A 180 -36.73 6.57 -6.13
C ALA A 180 -36.27 6.75 -7.60
N PHE A 181 -37.20 6.70 -8.58
CA PHE A 181 -36.88 6.79 -10.00
C PHE A 181 -36.02 8.02 -10.37
N PRO A 182 -36.36 9.26 -10.00
CA PRO A 182 -35.57 10.42 -10.39
C PRO A 182 -34.13 10.36 -9.85
N ARG A 183 -33.93 9.74 -8.68
CA ARG A 183 -32.60 9.56 -8.08
C ARG A 183 -31.78 8.51 -8.83
N PHE A 184 -32.40 7.39 -9.19
CA PHE A 184 -31.76 6.38 -10.05
C PHE A 184 -31.44 6.93 -11.45
N ALA A 185 -32.39 7.66 -12.05
CA ALA A 185 -32.20 8.26 -13.37
C ALA A 185 -31.02 9.27 -13.36
N ARG A 186 -30.97 10.14 -12.34
CA ARG A 186 -29.84 11.07 -12.16
C ARG A 186 -28.49 10.34 -11.98
N PHE A 187 -28.48 9.27 -11.17
CA PHE A 187 -27.28 8.46 -10.99
C PHE A 187 -26.88 7.77 -12.28
N LYS A 188 -27.83 7.20 -13.03
CA LYS A 188 -27.59 6.60 -14.35
C LYS A 188 -27.01 7.61 -15.32
N ALA A 189 -27.57 8.82 -15.41
CA ALA A 189 -27.07 9.89 -16.27
C ALA A 189 -25.63 10.25 -15.94
N LEU A 190 -25.29 10.42 -14.66
CA LEU A 190 -23.92 10.67 -14.20
C LEU A 190 -22.92 9.60 -14.70
N ILE A 191 -23.27 8.32 -14.57
CA ILE A 191 -22.40 7.22 -15.03
C ILE A 191 -22.27 7.21 -16.56
N HIS A 192 -23.35 7.50 -17.28
CA HIS A 192 -23.30 7.60 -18.74
C HIS A 192 -22.43 8.77 -19.22
N GLU A 193 -22.53 9.95 -18.59
CA GLU A 193 -21.68 11.09 -18.88
C GLU A 193 -20.19 10.75 -18.70
N ALA A 194 -19.83 10.11 -17.58
CA ALA A 194 -18.47 9.65 -17.33
C ALA A 194 -18.02 8.61 -18.38
N ARG A 195 -18.89 7.67 -18.76
CA ARG A 195 -18.61 6.69 -19.82
C ARG A 195 -18.37 7.34 -21.18
N ASP A 196 -19.15 8.32 -21.53
CA ASP A 196 -18.96 9.05 -22.80
C ASP A 196 -17.68 9.89 -22.79
N ALA A 197 -17.27 10.41 -21.61
CA ALA A 197 -16.01 11.11 -21.43
C ALA A 197 -14.80 10.20 -21.69
N LEU A 198 -14.85 8.89 -21.36
CA LEU A 198 -13.77 7.94 -21.64
C LEU A 198 -13.39 7.81 -23.13
N ARG A 199 -14.26 8.26 -24.04
CA ARG A 199 -13.95 8.28 -25.47
C ARG A 199 -12.99 9.41 -25.86
N ARG A 200 -12.79 10.39 -24.98
CA ARG A 200 -12.05 11.64 -25.25
C ARG A 200 -10.93 11.87 -24.25
N ASP A 201 -11.16 11.45 -23.03
CA ASP A 201 -10.30 11.79 -21.88
C ASP A 201 -9.67 10.54 -21.28
N PRO A 202 -8.46 10.65 -20.71
CA PRO A 202 -7.80 9.53 -20.01
C PRO A 202 -8.63 9.02 -18.83
N PRO A 203 -8.56 7.72 -18.51
CA PRO A 203 -9.30 7.09 -17.41
C PRO A 203 -9.20 7.81 -16.06
N ALA A 204 -8.00 8.25 -15.68
CA ALA A 204 -7.79 8.95 -14.42
C ALA A 204 -8.47 10.33 -14.40
N ALA A 205 -8.46 11.06 -15.52
CA ALA A 205 -9.13 12.35 -15.63
C ALA A 205 -10.66 12.19 -15.51
N VAL A 206 -11.22 11.15 -16.15
CA VAL A 206 -12.65 10.83 -16.06
C VAL A 206 -13.04 10.47 -14.64
N LEU A 207 -12.27 9.61 -13.98
CA LEU A 207 -12.53 9.23 -12.59
C LEU A 207 -12.41 10.44 -11.66
N ARG A 208 -11.42 11.29 -11.81
CA ARG A 208 -11.25 12.54 -11.06
C ARG A 208 -12.49 13.44 -11.20
N SER A 209 -12.88 13.74 -12.43
CA SER A 209 -14.04 14.60 -12.71
C SER A 209 -15.34 14.03 -12.13
N LEU A 210 -15.51 12.71 -12.19
CA LEU A 210 -16.66 12.02 -11.61
C LEU A 210 -16.69 12.17 -10.08
N LEU A 211 -15.56 11.94 -9.40
CA LEU A 211 -15.44 12.06 -7.95
C LEU A 211 -15.63 13.51 -7.46
N GLU A 212 -15.15 14.49 -8.22
CA GLU A 212 -15.38 15.92 -7.98
C GLU A 212 -16.88 16.28 -8.15
N THR A 213 -17.52 15.81 -9.24
CA THR A 213 -18.95 16.05 -9.51
C THR A 213 -19.87 15.55 -8.39
N ILE A 214 -19.50 14.44 -7.72
CA ILE A 214 -20.26 13.90 -6.62
C ILE A 214 -19.83 14.44 -5.24
N ASP A 215 -18.88 15.37 -5.20
CA ASP A 215 -18.26 15.89 -3.97
C ASP A 215 -17.79 14.74 -3.03
N TYR A 216 -17.02 13.79 -3.59
CA TYR A 216 -16.58 12.63 -2.82
C TYR A 216 -15.62 13.03 -1.68
N GLU A 217 -14.78 14.06 -1.88
CA GLU A 217 -13.92 14.61 -0.81
C GLU A 217 -14.76 15.17 0.34
N GLY A 218 -15.80 15.98 0.04
CA GLY A 218 -16.74 16.49 1.04
C GLY A 218 -17.49 15.36 1.76
N TYR A 219 -17.85 14.29 1.04
CA TYR A 219 -18.40 13.10 1.66
C TYR A 219 -17.43 12.45 2.64
N LEU A 220 -16.17 12.23 2.28
CA LEU A 220 -15.17 11.69 3.21
C LEU A 220 -14.99 12.56 4.45
N ARG A 221 -14.95 13.89 4.27
CA ARG A 221 -14.92 14.84 5.41
C ARG A 221 -16.14 14.69 6.33
N SER A 222 -17.31 14.48 5.76
CA SER A 222 -18.54 14.29 6.53
C SER A 222 -18.58 12.99 7.35
N GLN A 223 -17.83 11.97 6.91
CA GLN A 223 -17.74 10.70 7.63
C GLN A 223 -16.80 10.79 8.86
N GLU A 224 -15.75 11.61 8.78
CA GLU A 224 -14.72 11.77 9.82
C GLU A 224 -14.97 13.06 10.61
N LYS A 225 -16.15 13.19 11.26
CA LYS A 225 -16.68 14.41 11.87
C LYS A 225 -15.70 15.19 12.75
N ASP A 226 -14.82 14.49 13.46
CA ASP A 226 -13.91 15.07 14.45
C ASP A 226 -12.43 14.96 14.06
N ASP A 227 -12.08 14.27 12.97
CA ASP A 227 -10.70 14.04 12.53
C ASP A 227 -10.46 14.47 11.08
N ARG A 228 -10.18 15.79 10.91
CA ARG A 228 -9.82 16.35 9.59
C ARG A 228 -8.57 15.70 8.99
N SER A 229 -7.64 15.28 9.84
CA SER A 229 -6.39 14.64 9.43
C SER A 229 -6.67 13.28 8.78
N ARG A 230 -7.60 12.54 9.35
CA ARG A 230 -8.02 11.23 8.82
C ARG A 230 -8.79 11.36 7.51
N ALA A 231 -9.69 12.34 7.41
CA ALA A 231 -10.40 12.63 6.16
C ALA A 231 -9.44 12.98 5.02
N LEU A 232 -8.45 13.84 5.31
CA LEU A 232 -7.41 14.19 4.34
C LEU A 232 -6.58 12.97 3.92
N ALA A 233 -6.20 12.12 4.87
CA ALA A 233 -5.45 10.90 4.57
C ALA A 233 -6.23 9.92 3.67
N ARG A 234 -7.55 9.85 3.82
CA ARG A 234 -8.42 9.06 2.94
C ARG A 234 -8.51 9.65 1.55
N TRP A 235 -8.67 10.98 1.43
CA TRP A 235 -8.65 11.62 0.13
C TRP A 235 -7.31 11.44 -0.59
N GLN A 236 -6.20 11.56 0.12
CA GLN A 236 -4.86 11.30 -0.41
C GLN A 236 -4.69 9.87 -0.95
N ASN A 237 -5.40 8.88 -0.40
CA ASN A 237 -5.42 7.54 -1.01
C ASN A 237 -6.07 7.55 -2.39
N VAL A 238 -7.17 8.29 -2.58
CA VAL A 238 -7.80 8.44 -3.90
C VAL A 238 -6.86 9.18 -4.86
N GLU A 239 -6.21 10.25 -4.41
CA GLU A 239 -5.24 10.99 -5.22
C GLU A 239 -4.02 10.16 -5.64
N LEU A 240 -3.60 9.19 -4.83
CA LEU A 240 -2.52 8.25 -5.20
C LEU A 240 -2.94 7.26 -6.29
N LEU A 241 -4.22 6.90 -6.36
CA LEU A 241 -4.74 5.97 -7.37
C LEU A 241 -4.66 6.57 -8.79
N LEU A 242 -4.95 7.86 -8.94
CA LEU A 242 -5.09 8.51 -10.24
C LEU A 242 -3.78 8.52 -11.07
N PRO A 243 -2.61 8.92 -10.54
CA PRO A 243 -1.35 8.80 -11.28
C PRO A 243 -0.98 7.37 -11.66
N ALA A 244 -1.36 6.38 -10.85
CA ALA A 244 -1.13 4.98 -11.21
C ALA A 244 -1.96 4.55 -12.43
N MET A 245 -3.19 5.04 -12.54
CA MET A 245 -4.04 4.85 -13.72
C MET A 245 -3.45 5.55 -14.94
N ASP A 246 -2.98 6.80 -14.80
CA ASP A 246 -2.38 7.58 -15.90
C ASP A 246 -1.13 6.92 -16.46
N ARG A 247 -0.27 6.37 -15.58
CA ARG A 247 0.95 5.66 -15.99
C ARG A 247 0.62 4.48 -16.88
N ARG A 248 -0.37 3.66 -16.50
CA ARG A 248 -0.84 2.51 -17.28
C ARG A 248 -1.41 2.91 -18.63
N THR A 249 -2.22 3.96 -18.65
CA THR A 249 -2.77 4.50 -19.89
C THR A 249 -1.66 5.02 -20.81
N GLY A 250 -0.63 5.66 -20.25
CA GLY A 250 0.56 6.12 -20.99
C GLY A 250 1.40 4.98 -21.57
N GLU A 251 1.34 3.78 -20.98
CA GLU A 251 1.95 2.55 -21.50
C GLU A 251 1.11 1.88 -22.60
N GLY A 252 -0.09 2.41 -22.91
CA GLY A 252 -0.98 1.92 -23.93
C GLY A 252 -2.01 0.89 -23.49
N ASP A 253 -2.13 0.66 -22.18
CA ASP A 253 -3.17 -0.23 -21.65
C ASP A 253 -4.57 0.32 -21.93
N ALA A 254 -5.49 -0.55 -22.36
CA ALA A 254 -6.90 -0.21 -22.50
C ALA A 254 -7.53 0.09 -21.13
N PRO A 255 -8.61 0.90 -21.06
CA PRO A 255 -9.29 1.23 -19.80
C PRO A 255 -9.65 0.01 -18.94
N GLU A 256 -10.05 -1.09 -19.55
CA GLU A 256 -10.37 -2.36 -18.89
C GLU A 256 -9.11 -3.06 -18.33
N ASP A 257 -7.97 -2.95 -19.02
CA ASP A 257 -6.71 -3.53 -18.57
C ASP A 257 -6.11 -2.72 -17.41
N VAL A 258 -6.26 -1.40 -17.44
CA VAL A 258 -5.94 -0.53 -16.29
C VAL A 258 -6.70 -0.99 -15.05
N LEU A 259 -8.02 -1.19 -15.15
CA LEU A 259 -8.83 -1.70 -14.05
C LEU A 259 -8.36 -3.08 -13.58
N ARG A 260 -8.17 -4.01 -14.53
CA ARG A 260 -7.76 -5.38 -14.20
C ARG A 260 -6.43 -5.41 -13.45
N SER A 261 -5.47 -4.60 -13.90
CA SER A 261 -4.16 -4.52 -13.24
C SER A 261 -4.25 -4.02 -11.79
N LEU A 262 -5.18 -3.09 -11.49
CA LEU A 262 -5.39 -2.54 -10.16
C LEU A 262 -6.19 -3.47 -9.21
N MET A 263 -6.84 -4.51 -9.75
CA MET A 263 -7.70 -5.43 -9.00
C MET A 263 -7.11 -6.84 -8.83
N LEU A 264 -5.93 -7.13 -9.40
CA LEU A 264 -5.34 -8.48 -9.37
C LEU A 264 -4.82 -8.92 -7.99
N ASP A 265 -5.06 -8.16 -6.93
CA ASP A 265 -4.52 -8.39 -5.59
C ASP A 265 -5.58 -8.93 -4.58
N ASP A 266 -6.40 -9.89 -4.99
CA ASP A 266 -7.29 -10.62 -4.08
C ASP A 266 -6.62 -11.87 -3.46
N GLY A 267 -5.33 -11.76 -3.09
CA GLY A 267 -4.55 -12.81 -2.44
C GLY A 267 -4.86 -12.99 -0.96
N ASN A 268 -5.97 -13.61 -0.64
CA ASN A 268 -6.39 -13.94 0.73
C ASN A 268 -6.02 -15.39 1.10
N ASP A 269 -4.71 -15.72 1.11
CA ASP A 269 -4.23 -16.96 1.71
C ASP A 269 -3.21 -16.66 2.82
N THR A 270 -3.36 -17.33 3.96
CA THR A 270 -2.64 -17.06 5.21
C THR A 270 -1.23 -17.65 5.27
N GLU A 271 -0.79 -18.39 4.26
CA GLU A 271 0.54 -18.99 4.22
C GLU A 271 1.51 -18.16 3.38
N LEU A 272 2.76 -18.00 3.87
CA LEU A 272 3.84 -17.37 3.12
C LEU A 272 4.09 -18.16 1.83
N SER A 273 4.07 -17.50 0.69
CA SER A 273 4.28 -18.11 -0.62
C SER A 273 5.64 -17.70 -1.17
N ASP A 274 6.42 -18.67 -1.67
CA ASP A 274 7.67 -18.42 -2.39
C ASP A 274 7.46 -17.67 -3.72
N SER A 275 6.20 -17.47 -4.12
CA SER A 275 5.84 -16.82 -5.38
C SER A 275 5.63 -15.31 -5.28
N GLU A 276 5.75 -14.68 -4.08
CA GLU A 276 5.38 -13.29 -3.84
C GLU A 276 6.41 -12.56 -2.99
N VAL A 277 6.72 -11.30 -3.34
CA VAL A 277 7.52 -10.40 -2.49
C VAL A 277 6.77 -10.10 -1.19
N GLN A 278 7.45 -10.21 -0.06
CA GLN A 278 6.82 -9.99 1.24
C GLN A 278 6.95 -8.53 1.69
N LEU A 279 5.82 -7.87 1.95
CA LEU A 279 5.72 -6.51 2.47
C LEU A 279 5.27 -6.57 3.93
N LEU A 280 6.14 -6.16 4.87
CA LEU A 280 5.95 -6.43 6.29
C LEU A 280 6.19 -5.20 7.14
N THR A 281 5.38 -5.00 8.17
CA THR A 281 5.80 -4.11 9.25
C THR A 281 6.92 -4.75 10.05
N LEU A 282 7.78 -3.95 10.70
CA LEU A 282 8.82 -4.44 11.63
C LEU A 282 8.26 -5.42 12.68
N HIS A 283 7.04 -5.17 13.16
CA HIS A 283 6.37 -6.04 14.12
C HIS A 283 5.97 -7.40 13.51
N ALA A 284 5.43 -7.37 12.30
CA ALA A 284 5.02 -8.58 11.59
C ALA A 284 6.20 -9.43 11.12
N ALA A 285 7.36 -8.82 10.91
CA ALA A 285 8.58 -9.49 10.47
C ALA A 285 9.22 -10.37 11.57
N LYS A 286 8.75 -10.26 12.82
CA LYS A 286 9.31 -11.05 13.94
C LYS A 286 9.08 -12.55 13.72
N GLY A 287 10.16 -13.33 13.75
CA GLY A 287 10.12 -14.78 13.53
C GLY A 287 10.31 -15.22 12.08
N LEU A 288 10.19 -14.32 11.12
CA LEU A 288 10.39 -14.59 9.69
C LEU A 288 11.85 -14.38 9.30
N GLU A 289 12.20 -14.84 8.07
CA GLU A 289 13.53 -14.66 7.48
C GLU A 289 13.45 -14.66 5.97
N PHE A 290 14.31 -13.86 5.32
CA PHE A 290 14.34 -13.68 3.87
C PHE A 290 15.78 -13.58 3.39
N ALA A 291 16.07 -14.05 2.18
CA ALA A 291 17.41 -13.95 1.62
C ALA A 291 17.81 -12.48 1.42
N HIS A 292 16.92 -11.67 0.87
CA HIS A 292 17.15 -10.28 0.50
C HIS A 292 16.13 -9.35 1.14
N VAL A 293 16.60 -8.40 1.95
CA VAL A 293 15.72 -7.49 2.70
C VAL A 293 16.00 -6.04 2.32
N TRP A 294 14.92 -5.30 2.11
CA TRP A 294 14.90 -3.85 2.08
C TRP A 294 14.26 -3.32 3.36
N LEU A 295 14.99 -2.49 4.11
CA LEU A 295 14.45 -1.76 5.26
C LEU A 295 14.14 -0.34 4.81
N MET A 296 12.86 -0.07 4.60
CA MET A 296 12.36 1.14 3.98
C MET A 296 12.15 2.27 5.01
N GLY A 297 12.64 3.47 4.70
CA GLY A 297 12.39 4.67 5.48
C GLY A 297 13.24 4.78 6.72
N MET A 298 14.57 4.65 6.60
CA MET A 298 15.53 4.89 7.67
C MET A 298 15.71 6.39 7.93
N GLU A 299 14.69 7.02 8.52
CA GLU A 299 14.61 8.46 8.71
C GLU A 299 14.08 8.82 10.09
N GLU A 300 14.55 9.95 10.64
CA GLU A 300 13.98 10.53 11.84
C GLU A 300 12.49 10.78 11.70
N GLY A 301 11.73 10.40 12.73
CA GLY A 301 10.29 10.49 12.75
C GLY A 301 9.54 9.31 12.11
N LEU A 302 10.25 8.42 11.37
CA LEU A 302 9.75 7.14 10.88
C LEU A 302 10.35 5.97 11.66
N LEU A 303 11.67 5.86 11.65
CA LEU A 303 12.43 4.87 12.42
C LEU A 303 13.72 5.53 12.91
N PRO A 304 13.75 6.02 14.16
CA PRO A 304 12.73 5.91 15.22
C PRO A 304 11.45 6.73 14.91
N HIS A 305 10.31 6.21 15.40
CA HIS A 305 9.04 6.88 15.21
C HIS A 305 8.97 8.18 16.04
N ARG A 306 8.39 9.26 15.48
CA ARG A 306 8.33 10.60 16.12
C ARG A 306 7.71 10.64 17.52
N ASN A 307 6.85 9.68 17.85
CA ASN A 307 6.23 9.59 19.16
C ASN A 307 7.08 8.80 20.17
N SER A 308 8.25 8.32 19.76
CA SER A 308 9.12 7.41 20.52
C SER A 308 10.52 8.02 20.71
N LEU A 309 10.58 9.33 21.02
CA LEU A 309 11.85 10.03 21.20
C LEU A 309 12.35 10.04 22.66
N GLU A 310 11.51 9.64 23.60
CA GLU A 310 11.93 9.40 24.98
C GLU A 310 12.85 8.16 25.04
N GLU A 311 13.81 8.16 25.95
CA GLU A 311 14.91 7.17 25.98
C GLU A 311 14.42 5.72 26.05
N SER A 312 13.44 5.42 26.88
CA SER A 312 12.84 4.08 26.98
C SER A 312 12.13 3.64 25.70
N ALA A 313 11.41 4.56 25.04
CA ALA A 313 10.74 4.32 23.78
C ALA A 313 11.72 4.23 22.60
N LEU A 314 12.81 5.01 22.64
CA LEU A 314 13.90 4.94 21.67
C LEU A 314 14.62 3.59 21.73
N ALA A 315 14.81 3.03 22.93
CA ALA A 315 15.37 1.70 23.09
C ALA A 315 14.50 0.62 22.43
N GLU A 316 13.17 0.76 22.48
CA GLU A 316 12.27 -0.17 21.79
C GLU A 316 12.31 0.00 20.27
N GLU A 317 12.34 1.23 19.76
CA GLU A 317 12.52 1.48 18.32
C GLU A 317 13.86 0.89 17.81
N ARG A 318 14.92 0.96 18.62
CA ARG A 318 16.21 0.33 18.30
C ARG A 318 16.10 -1.19 18.27
N ARG A 319 15.32 -1.81 19.17
CA ARG A 319 15.03 -3.26 19.10
C ARG A 319 14.25 -3.62 17.85
N LEU A 320 13.30 -2.78 17.42
CA LEU A 320 12.58 -2.99 16.16
C LEU A 320 13.51 -2.88 14.95
N ALA A 321 14.39 -1.89 14.91
CA ALA A 321 15.40 -1.78 13.85
C ALA A 321 16.31 -3.01 13.84
N TYR A 322 16.81 -3.45 15.00
CA TYR A 322 17.57 -4.69 15.15
C TYR A 322 16.82 -5.93 14.63
N VAL A 323 15.51 -6.03 14.91
CA VAL A 323 14.68 -7.09 14.31
C VAL A 323 14.70 -6.99 12.80
N GLY A 324 14.49 -5.80 12.24
CA GLY A 324 14.51 -5.58 10.78
C GLY A 324 15.83 -6.03 10.14
N LEU A 325 16.98 -5.60 10.68
CA LEU A 325 18.29 -5.98 10.18
C LEU A 325 18.48 -7.50 10.20
N THR A 326 18.12 -8.14 11.32
CA THR A 326 18.31 -9.59 11.51
C THR A 326 17.32 -10.47 10.74
N ARG A 327 16.42 -9.90 9.94
CA ARG A 327 15.56 -10.69 9.02
C ARG A 327 16.31 -11.08 7.76
N ALA A 328 17.36 -10.34 7.40
CA ALA A 328 18.15 -10.57 6.20
C ALA A 328 19.12 -11.76 6.36
N GLY A 329 19.10 -12.65 5.39
CA GLY A 329 20.04 -13.77 5.28
C GLY A 329 21.29 -13.40 4.49
N GLU A 330 21.12 -12.93 3.27
CA GLU A 330 22.20 -12.68 2.31
C GLU A 330 22.52 -11.18 2.16
N THR A 331 21.52 -10.36 1.84
CA THR A 331 21.71 -8.93 1.59
C THR A 331 20.72 -8.07 2.34
N LEU A 332 21.17 -6.89 2.75
CA LEU A 332 20.35 -5.86 3.36
C LEU A 332 20.59 -4.52 2.68
N ALA A 333 19.52 -3.90 2.21
CA ALA A 333 19.49 -2.53 1.75
C ALA A 333 18.60 -1.68 2.66
N MET A 334 19.00 -0.46 2.94
CA MET A 334 18.27 0.52 3.74
C MET A 334 18.02 1.76 2.90
N THR A 335 16.81 2.32 2.92
CA THR A 335 16.49 3.51 2.14
C THR A 335 16.29 4.74 3.02
N VAL A 336 16.67 5.90 2.47
CA VAL A 336 16.49 7.22 3.08
C VAL A 336 15.94 8.15 2.01
N ALA A 337 14.71 8.63 2.16
CA ALA A 337 14.16 9.69 1.32
C ALA A 337 14.44 11.06 1.95
N ARG A 338 15.01 12.00 1.14
CA ARG A 338 15.33 13.37 1.63
C ARG A 338 14.08 14.20 1.89
N LYS A 339 12.98 13.85 1.23
CA LYS A 339 11.69 14.53 1.39
C LYS A 339 10.57 13.51 1.50
N ARG A 340 9.59 13.81 2.35
CA ARG A 340 8.36 13.03 2.47
C ARG A 340 7.13 13.92 2.53
N ARG A 341 6.03 13.43 1.98
CA ARG A 341 4.76 14.11 2.08
C ARG A 341 4.13 13.88 3.46
N GLN A 342 3.94 14.95 4.20
CA GLN A 342 3.27 14.95 5.49
C GLN A 342 2.14 15.98 5.48
N ARG A 343 0.92 15.54 5.76
CA ARG A 343 -0.29 16.40 5.79
C ARG A 343 -0.48 17.27 4.54
N GLY A 344 -0.15 16.71 3.37
CA GLY A 344 -0.30 17.40 2.08
C GLY A 344 0.91 18.23 1.62
N SER A 345 1.91 18.46 2.47
CA SER A 345 3.12 19.22 2.14
C SER A 345 4.35 18.32 2.06
N MET A 346 5.27 18.61 1.14
CA MET A 346 6.57 17.96 1.09
C MET A 346 7.47 18.59 2.16
N LEU A 347 7.97 17.77 3.07
CA LEU A 347 8.88 18.17 4.15
C LEU A 347 10.21 17.44 4.00
N GLU A 348 11.29 18.13 4.36
CA GLU A 348 12.61 17.51 4.43
C GLU A 348 12.67 16.50 5.57
N SER A 349 13.34 15.38 5.32
CA SER A 349 13.58 14.29 6.27
C SER A 349 15.08 14.17 6.54
N ALA A 350 15.46 14.01 7.81
CA ALA A 350 16.83 13.68 8.19
C ALA A 350 17.02 12.14 8.19
N PRO A 351 18.21 11.65 7.84
CA PRO A 351 18.55 10.24 8.03
C PRO A 351 18.33 9.81 9.47
N SER A 352 17.94 8.56 9.66
CA SER A 352 17.80 7.96 10.99
C SER A 352 19.12 7.98 11.76
N ARG A 353 19.08 8.39 13.02
CA ARG A 353 20.23 8.26 13.95
C ARG A 353 20.73 6.80 14.08
N PHE A 354 19.88 5.82 13.82
CA PHE A 354 20.28 4.42 13.84
C PHE A 354 21.30 4.06 12.76
N LEU A 355 21.40 4.84 11.68
CA LEU A 355 22.45 4.67 10.68
C LEU A 355 23.82 5.10 11.22
N GLU A 356 23.87 6.12 12.09
CA GLU A 356 25.10 6.60 12.73
C GLU A 356 25.60 5.62 13.82
N GLU A 357 24.71 4.76 14.33
CA GLU A 357 25.04 3.72 15.31
C GLU A 357 25.64 2.46 14.66
N ILE A 358 25.69 2.39 13.33
CA ILE A 358 26.32 1.32 12.57
C ILE A 358 27.70 1.77 12.08
N PRO A 359 28.78 1.01 12.31
CA PRO A 359 30.10 1.34 11.81
C PRO A 359 30.14 1.58 10.30
N GLU A 360 30.75 2.69 9.88
CA GLU A 360 30.79 3.13 8.48
C GLU A 360 31.41 2.09 7.54
N GLU A 361 32.41 1.33 8.03
CA GLU A 361 33.05 0.27 7.24
C GLU A 361 32.12 -0.91 6.90
N LEU A 362 30.94 -1.00 7.54
CA LEU A 362 29.91 -2.00 7.22
C LEU A 362 28.87 -1.48 6.22
N LEU A 363 28.90 -0.19 5.90
CA LEU A 363 27.96 0.50 5.03
C LEU A 363 28.58 0.78 3.65
N ARG A 364 27.72 0.87 2.64
CA ARG A 364 28.10 1.24 1.26
C ARG A 364 27.06 2.17 0.65
#